data_45aaf7bcdaae38fd930fa324fcc641dc
#
_entry.id   45aaf7bcdaae38fd930fa324fcc641dc
#
_cell.length_a   1.000
_cell.length_b   1.000
_cell.length_c   1.000
_cell.angle_alpha   90.00
_cell.angle_beta   90.00
_cell.angle_gamma   90.00
#
_symmetry.space_group_name_H-M   'P 1'
#
loop_
_entity.id
_entity.type
_entity.pdbx_description
1 polymer ?
#
loop_
_entity_poly.entity_id
_entity_poly.type
_entity_poly.pdbx_seq_one_letter_code
_entity_poly.pdbx_strand_id
1 'polypeptide(L)'
;MVITYVNCSAEIKALSHLVCTSSNAVKIVESVPSSIPIIFAPDKNLGKYIMEQTGRNMVLWDGSCIVHEAFSIDKLLELHKRNPDAEIIAHPESETHILKVAHYIGSTAGMIAYVKESKKHKFIVATEAGILYKMQQQAPNKVLIPAPSHEDNTCACSECAFMKVNTLQKVYDCLLNETPEIQIPKSIQKKALLPIDRMLQLS
;
A
#
# COMPACT_ATOMS: atom_id res chain seq x y z
N MET A 1 -4.19 22.01 0.47
CA MET A 1 -4.46 21.10 -0.66
C MET A 1 -4.87 19.74 -0.09
N VAL A 2 -5.83 19.04 -0.71
CA VAL A 2 -6.29 17.70 -0.26
C VAL A 2 -5.70 16.65 -1.20
N ILE A 3 -5.00 15.67 -0.64
CA ILE A 3 -4.44 14.51 -1.34
C ILE A 3 -5.11 13.26 -0.78
N THR A 4 -5.65 12.41 -1.66
CA THR A 4 -6.29 11.14 -1.28
C THR A 4 -5.66 9.96 -2.01
N TYR A 5 -6.03 8.74 -1.63
CA TYR A 5 -5.52 7.55 -2.31
C TYR A 5 -6.35 7.23 -3.57
N VAL A 6 -5.72 6.73 -4.61
CA VAL A 6 -6.37 6.47 -5.90
C VAL A 6 -7.52 5.46 -5.82
N ASN A 7 -7.54 4.59 -4.83
CA ASN A 7 -8.60 3.59 -4.63
C ASN A 7 -9.82 4.09 -3.84
N CYS A 8 -9.86 5.36 -3.43
CA CYS A 8 -11.05 5.93 -2.79
C CYS A 8 -12.22 6.05 -3.78
N SER A 9 -13.42 6.36 -3.28
CA SER A 9 -14.62 6.51 -4.12
C SER A 9 -14.53 7.71 -5.08
N ALA A 10 -15.39 7.75 -6.09
CA ALA A 10 -15.47 8.88 -7.02
C ALA A 10 -15.86 10.19 -6.32
N GLU A 11 -16.73 10.11 -5.30
CA GLU A 11 -17.15 11.26 -4.49
C GLU A 11 -15.97 11.87 -3.74
N ILE A 12 -15.14 11.04 -3.12
CA ILE A 12 -13.92 11.49 -2.42
C ILE A 12 -12.92 12.10 -3.39
N LYS A 13 -12.71 11.46 -4.56
CA LYS A 13 -11.88 12.04 -5.61
C LYS A 13 -12.39 13.41 -6.06
N ALA A 14 -13.71 13.56 -6.20
CA ALA A 14 -14.33 14.83 -6.61
C ALA A 14 -14.11 15.99 -5.60
N LEU A 15 -13.77 15.66 -4.36
CA LEU A 15 -13.40 16.63 -3.29
C LEU A 15 -11.87 16.79 -3.17
N SER A 16 -11.10 16.02 -3.91
CA SER A 16 -9.64 15.99 -3.81
C SER A 16 -9.00 16.91 -4.85
N HIS A 17 -7.81 17.42 -4.55
CA HIS A 17 -6.99 18.18 -5.50
C HIS A 17 -6.04 17.28 -6.28
N LEU A 18 -5.52 16.25 -5.61
CA LEU A 18 -4.62 15.25 -6.15
C LEU A 18 -5.00 13.88 -5.58
N VAL A 19 -4.67 12.84 -6.29
CA VAL A 19 -4.64 11.48 -5.76
C VAL A 19 -3.23 10.93 -5.84
N CYS A 20 -2.92 9.90 -5.06
CA CYS A 20 -1.63 9.22 -5.11
C CYS A 20 -1.78 7.72 -4.95
N THR A 21 -0.69 7.03 -5.16
CA THR A 21 -0.44 5.63 -4.77
C THR A 21 0.77 5.59 -3.85
N SER A 22 1.05 4.48 -3.18
CA SER A 22 2.28 4.33 -2.38
C SER A 22 3.57 4.47 -3.22
N SER A 23 3.50 4.23 -4.53
CA SER A 23 4.68 4.35 -5.41
C SER A 23 5.03 5.78 -5.81
N ASN A 24 4.06 6.69 -5.87
CA ASN A 24 4.28 8.08 -6.32
C ASN A 24 3.97 9.14 -5.25
N ALA A 25 3.57 8.74 -4.04
CA ALA A 25 3.10 9.66 -3.01
C ALA A 25 4.17 10.70 -2.59
N VAL A 26 5.44 10.30 -2.50
CA VAL A 26 6.56 11.23 -2.24
C VAL A 26 6.61 12.31 -3.32
N LYS A 27 6.66 11.89 -4.59
CA LYS A 27 6.72 12.81 -5.75
C LYS A 27 5.51 13.74 -5.82
N ILE A 28 4.31 13.22 -5.51
CA ILE A 28 3.08 14.01 -5.45
C ILE A 28 3.14 15.07 -4.35
N VAL A 29 3.62 14.72 -3.15
CA VAL A 29 3.77 15.68 -2.04
C VAL A 29 4.82 16.74 -2.36
N GLU A 30 5.95 16.37 -2.93
CA GLU A 30 7.02 17.29 -3.34
C GLU A 30 6.58 18.25 -4.45
N SER A 31 5.62 17.84 -5.31
CA SER A 31 5.07 18.72 -6.34
C SER A 31 4.23 19.89 -5.81
N VAL A 32 3.79 19.80 -4.54
CA VAL A 32 2.99 20.85 -3.91
C VAL A 32 3.90 21.95 -3.34
N PRO A 33 3.74 23.22 -3.75
CA PRO A 33 4.54 24.34 -3.20
C PRO A 33 4.56 24.35 -1.67
N SER A 34 5.70 24.68 -1.07
CA SER A 34 5.91 24.65 0.39
C SER A 34 4.95 25.55 1.17
N SER A 35 4.49 26.63 0.57
CA SER A 35 3.53 27.57 1.16
C SER A 35 2.10 27.03 1.24
N ILE A 36 1.77 25.93 0.56
CA ILE A 36 0.41 25.38 0.53
C ILE A 36 0.29 24.27 1.58
N PRO A 37 -0.58 24.40 2.60
CA PRO A 37 -0.82 23.33 3.56
C PRO A 37 -1.46 22.11 2.89
N ILE A 38 -1.06 20.91 3.34
CA ILE A 38 -1.56 19.63 2.81
C ILE A 38 -2.40 18.94 3.88
N ILE A 39 -3.59 18.48 3.47
CA ILE A 39 -4.35 17.44 4.17
C ILE A 39 -4.09 16.14 3.39
N PHE A 40 -3.44 15.18 4.06
CA PHE A 40 -3.09 13.89 3.49
C PHE A 40 -4.00 12.81 4.06
N ALA A 41 -4.87 12.26 3.21
CA ALA A 41 -5.94 11.34 3.61
C ALA A 41 -5.87 9.92 3.02
N PRO A 42 -4.73 9.42 2.51
CA PRO A 42 -4.61 8.01 2.15
C PRO A 42 -4.54 7.08 3.39
N ASP A 43 -3.46 7.17 4.14
CA ASP A 43 -3.13 6.35 5.29
C ASP A 43 -2.18 7.13 6.21
N LYS A 44 -2.41 7.07 7.54
CA LYS A 44 -1.61 7.85 8.49
C LYS A 44 -0.15 7.42 8.57
N ASN A 45 0.13 6.12 8.43
CA ASN A 45 1.49 5.59 8.53
C ASN A 45 2.27 5.94 7.25
N LEU A 46 1.64 5.78 6.07
CA LEU A 46 2.20 6.30 4.81
C LEU A 46 2.45 7.81 4.92
N GLY A 47 1.52 8.57 5.49
CA GLY A 47 1.69 10.01 5.70
C GLY A 47 2.89 10.34 6.58
N LYS A 48 3.07 9.64 7.72
CA LYS A 48 4.24 9.79 8.60
C LYS A 48 5.55 9.47 7.86
N TYR A 49 5.58 8.36 7.14
CA TYR A 49 6.72 7.98 6.32
C TYR A 49 7.09 9.08 5.30
N ILE A 50 6.11 9.63 4.59
CA ILE A 50 6.34 10.71 3.61
C ILE A 50 6.83 11.99 4.30
N MET A 51 6.28 12.35 5.46
CA MET A 51 6.77 13.50 6.25
C MET A 51 8.24 13.33 6.64
N GLU A 52 8.66 12.13 7.02
CA GLU A 52 10.07 11.81 7.32
C GLU A 52 10.96 11.90 6.07
N GLN A 53 10.49 11.41 4.92
CA GLN A 53 11.25 11.43 3.67
C GLN A 53 11.41 12.83 3.06
N THR A 54 10.37 13.67 3.16
CA THR A 54 10.31 14.97 2.47
C THR A 54 10.57 16.16 3.40
N GLY A 55 10.55 15.96 4.72
CA GLY A 55 10.55 17.05 5.71
C GLY A 55 9.28 17.90 5.70
N ARG A 56 8.24 17.50 4.96
CA ARG A 56 7.01 18.26 4.74
C ARG A 56 6.01 18.01 5.86
N ASN A 57 5.63 19.05 6.60
CA ASN A 57 4.52 18.94 7.56
C ASN A 57 3.16 18.86 6.85
N MET A 58 2.34 17.89 7.27
CA MET A 58 1.01 17.65 6.72
C MET A 58 0.01 17.38 7.86
N VAL A 59 -1.25 17.71 7.63
CA VAL A 59 -2.36 17.22 8.46
C VAL A 59 -2.74 15.84 7.94
N LEU A 60 -2.61 14.82 8.78
CA LEU A 60 -2.93 13.44 8.43
C LEU A 60 -4.36 13.09 8.85
N TRP A 61 -5.10 12.43 7.95
CA TRP A 61 -6.32 11.73 8.32
C TRP A 61 -5.96 10.50 9.16
N ASP A 62 -6.69 10.25 10.27
CA ASP A 62 -6.40 9.16 11.21
C ASP A 62 -6.98 7.81 10.75
N GLY A 63 -6.85 7.49 9.49
CA GLY A 63 -7.20 6.20 8.93
C GLY A 63 -5.96 5.40 8.56
N SER A 64 -6.06 4.07 8.63
CA SER A 64 -4.96 3.15 8.37
C SER A 64 -5.40 1.85 7.74
N CYS A 65 -4.47 1.15 7.13
CA CYS A 65 -4.69 -0.19 6.58
C CYS A 65 -4.65 -1.23 7.70
N ILE A 66 -5.76 -1.95 7.89
CA ILE A 66 -5.90 -2.98 8.93
C ILE A 66 -4.84 -4.09 8.84
N VAL A 67 -4.37 -4.42 7.62
CA VAL A 67 -3.34 -5.43 7.41
C VAL A 67 -1.98 -4.93 7.88
N HIS A 68 -1.63 -3.69 7.53
CA HIS A 68 -0.32 -3.13 7.85
C HIS A 68 -0.19 -2.72 9.32
N GLU A 69 -1.30 -2.42 10.01
CA GLU A 69 -1.33 -2.22 11.47
C GLU A 69 -1.34 -3.54 12.27
N ALA A 70 -1.66 -4.66 11.64
CA ALA A 70 -1.74 -5.94 12.34
C ALA A 70 -0.36 -6.60 12.57
N PHE A 71 0.72 -6.13 11.97
CA PHE A 71 2.04 -6.76 12.12
C PHE A 71 2.59 -6.65 13.55
N SER A 72 3.07 -7.78 14.08
CA SER A 72 3.70 -7.84 15.39
C SER A 72 5.21 -7.69 15.30
N ILE A 73 5.75 -6.64 15.89
CA ILE A 73 7.21 -6.43 15.92
C ILE A 73 7.94 -7.56 16.67
N ASP A 74 7.40 -8.04 17.78
CA ASP A 74 8.04 -9.08 18.59
C ASP A 74 8.11 -10.39 17.81
N LYS A 75 7.00 -10.81 17.19
CA LYS A 75 6.96 -12.02 16.36
C LYS A 75 7.82 -11.87 15.09
N LEU A 76 7.88 -10.67 14.51
CA LEU A 76 8.74 -10.37 13.36
C LEU A 76 10.22 -10.51 13.70
N LEU A 77 10.66 -9.95 14.84
CA LEU A 77 12.03 -10.07 15.31
C LEU A 77 12.38 -11.51 15.68
N GLU A 78 11.46 -12.26 16.28
CA GLU A 78 11.63 -13.68 16.55
C GLU A 78 11.76 -14.51 15.27
N LEU A 79 10.93 -14.23 14.26
CA LEU A 79 11.00 -14.85 12.93
C LEU A 79 12.34 -14.54 12.26
N HIS A 80 12.81 -13.30 12.35
CA HIS A 80 14.11 -12.91 11.80
C HIS A 80 15.28 -13.58 12.52
N LYS A 81 15.23 -13.73 13.85
CA LYS A 81 16.25 -14.51 14.61
C LYS A 81 16.36 -15.97 14.14
N ARG A 82 15.24 -16.57 13.73
CA ARG A 82 15.20 -17.93 13.14
C ARG A 82 15.66 -17.97 11.69
N ASN A 83 15.69 -16.81 11.01
CA ASN A 83 16.07 -16.65 9.61
C ASN A 83 17.04 -15.46 9.46
N PRO A 84 18.26 -15.54 10.03
CA PRO A 84 19.18 -14.39 10.10
C PRO A 84 19.72 -13.96 8.74
N ASP A 85 19.59 -14.82 7.74
CA ASP A 85 19.94 -14.56 6.34
C ASP A 85 18.83 -13.84 5.53
N ALA A 86 17.62 -13.73 6.12
CA ALA A 86 16.50 -13.07 5.46
C ALA A 86 16.55 -11.54 5.62
N GLU A 87 16.21 -10.81 4.54
CA GLU A 87 15.95 -9.39 4.63
C GLU A 87 14.47 -9.14 4.92
N ILE A 88 14.21 -8.19 5.82
CA ILE A 88 12.83 -7.71 6.09
C ILE A 88 12.52 -6.62 5.08
N ILE A 89 11.44 -6.78 4.34
CA ILE A 89 10.94 -5.76 3.41
C ILE A 89 9.52 -5.36 3.81
N ALA A 90 9.20 -4.07 3.79
CA ALA A 90 7.95 -3.56 4.33
C ALA A 90 7.27 -2.54 3.40
N HIS A 91 5.95 -2.54 3.43
CA HIS A 91 5.15 -1.50 2.79
C HIS A 91 5.14 -0.22 3.67
N PRO A 92 5.20 0.99 3.10
CA PRO A 92 5.25 2.24 3.87
C PRO A 92 3.98 2.55 4.68
N GLU A 93 2.90 1.82 4.49
CA GLU A 93 1.70 1.85 5.35
C GLU A 93 1.88 1.05 6.65
N SER A 94 2.97 0.32 6.82
CA SER A 94 3.28 -0.36 8.08
C SER A 94 3.63 0.66 9.18
N GLU A 95 3.38 0.29 10.42
CA GLU A 95 3.72 1.15 11.55
C GLU A 95 5.23 1.43 11.65
N THR A 96 5.58 2.60 12.18
CA THR A 96 6.97 3.10 12.26
C THR A 96 7.95 2.08 12.87
N HIS A 97 7.52 1.29 13.86
CA HIS A 97 8.41 0.30 14.49
C HIS A 97 8.73 -0.89 13.56
N ILE A 98 7.83 -1.25 12.65
CA ILE A 98 8.08 -2.24 11.59
C ILE A 98 9.03 -1.65 10.55
N LEU A 99 8.78 -0.40 10.13
CA LEU A 99 9.64 0.27 9.14
C LEU A 99 11.08 0.43 9.63
N LYS A 100 11.29 0.69 10.92
CA LYS A 100 12.64 0.83 11.52
C LYS A 100 13.49 -0.43 11.45
N VAL A 101 12.91 -1.61 11.37
CA VAL A 101 13.64 -2.89 11.26
C VAL A 101 13.68 -3.41 9.81
N ALA A 102 13.03 -2.74 8.88
CA ALA A 102 13.01 -3.13 7.48
C ALA A 102 14.34 -2.75 6.78
N HIS A 103 14.85 -3.67 5.98
CA HIS A 103 16.03 -3.45 5.11
C HIS A 103 15.64 -2.71 3.81
N TYR A 104 14.37 -2.84 3.42
CA TYR A 104 13.80 -2.12 2.29
C TYR A 104 12.37 -1.70 2.60
N ILE A 105 12.03 -0.45 2.27
CA ILE A 105 10.68 0.09 2.37
C ILE A 105 10.25 0.56 0.99
N GLY A 106 9.11 0.08 0.52
CA GLY A 106 8.62 0.47 -0.80
C GLY A 106 7.21 -0.03 -1.11
N SER A 107 6.65 0.48 -2.20
CA SER A 107 5.38 0.02 -2.72
C SER A 107 5.43 -1.47 -3.11
N THR A 108 4.28 -2.09 -3.32
CA THR A 108 4.21 -3.49 -3.79
C THR A 108 5.02 -3.72 -5.06
N ALA A 109 4.96 -2.80 -6.02
CA ALA A 109 5.77 -2.87 -7.23
C ALA A 109 7.28 -2.74 -6.94
N GLY A 110 7.65 -1.81 -6.06
CA GLY A 110 9.03 -1.62 -5.61
C GLY A 110 9.58 -2.85 -4.88
N MET A 111 8.80 -3.45 -3.99
CA MET A 111 9.19 -4.68 -3.30
C MET A 111 9.39 -5.86 -4.26
N ILE A 112 8.53 -6.01 -5.28
CA ILE A 112 8.71 -7.04 -6.32
C ILE A 112 10.04 -6.82 -7.07
N ALA A 113 10.32 -5.59 -7.49
CA ALA A 113 11.57 -5.25 -8.18
C ALA A 113 12.78 -5.51 -7.29
N TYR A 114 12.72 -5.07 -6.03
CA TYR A 114 13.79 -5.28 -5.05
C TYR A 114 14.11 -6.77 -4.85
N VAL A 115 13.10 -7.62 -4.63
CA VAL A 115 13.26 -9.07 -4.46
C VAL A 115 13.87 -9.70 -5.70
N LYS A 116 13.44 -9.28 -6.89
CA LYS A 116 13.96 -9.78 -8.16
C LYS A 116 15.44 -9.45 -8.37
N GLU A 117 15.86 -8.23 -8.04
CA GLU A 117 17.19 -7.69 -8.29
C GLU A 117 18.20 -8.03 -7.17
N SER A 118 17.71 -8.24 -5.93
CA SER A 118 18.55 -8.52 -4.77
C SER A 118 19.35 -9.80 -4.92
N LYS A 119 20.60 -9.78 -4.44
CA LYS A 119 21.44 -10.97 -4.31
C LYS A 119 21.03 -11.90 -3.16
N LYS A 120 20.18 -11.44 -2.25
CA LYS A 120 19.65 -12.25 -1.16
C LYS A 120 18.64 -13.27 -1.66
N HIS A 121 18.55 -14.38 -0.95
CA HIS A 121 17.67 -15.49 -1.34
C HIS A 121 16.40 -15.59 -0.51
N LYS A 122 16.38 -14.96 0.68
CA LYS A 122 15.29 -15.08 1.63
C LYS A 122 14.78 -13.70 2.07
N PHE A 123 13.47 -13.54 2.13
CA PHE A 123 12.80 -12.29 2.50
C PHE A 123 11.64 -12.55 3.46
N ILE A 124 11.52 -11.71 4.48
CA ILE A 124 10.33 -11.61 5.31
C ILE A 124 9.55 -10.38 4.80
N VAL A 125 8.33 -10.61 4.35
CA VAL A 125 7.55 -9.63 3.58
C VAL A 125 6.41 -9.08 4.43
N ALA A 126 6.54 -7.83 4.88
CA ALA A 126 5.55 -7.13 5.68
C ALA A 126 4.61 -6.30 4.78
N THR A 127 3.69 -6.99 4.11
CA THR A 127 2.55 -6.44 3.38
C THR A 127 1.48 -7.53 3.19
N GLU A 128 0.39 -7.21 2.50
CA GLU A 128 -0.69 -8.15 2.20
C GLU A 128 -0.16 -9.41 1.48
N ALA A 129 -0.52 -10.60 2.01
CA ALA A 129 0.10 -11.86 1.61
C ALA A 129 -0.16 -12.26 0.15
N GLY A 130 -1.21 -11.77 -0.48
CA GLY A 130 -1.52 -12.07 -1.89
C GLY A 130 -0.41 -11.65 -2.87
N ILE A 131 0.44 -10.69 -2.47
CA ILE A 131 1.58 -10.26 -3.29
C ILE A 131 2.64 -11.35 -3.44
N LEU A 132 2.75 -12.26 -2.47
CA LEU A 132 3.78 -13.32 -2.46
C LEU A 132 3.71 -14.19 -3.69
N TYR A 133 2.50 -14.50 -4.16
CA TYR A 133 2.33 -15.27 -5.39
C TYR A 133 2.98 -14.58 -6.59
N LYS A 134 2.73 -13.27 -6.75
CA LYS A 134 3.31 -12.50 -7.85
C LYS A 134 4.81 -12.31 -7.71
N MET A 135 5.31 -12.14 -6.49
CA MET A 135 6.74 -12.11 -6.20
C MET A 135 7.39 -13.43 -6.58
N GLN A 136 6.78 -14.57 -6.19
CA GLN A 136 7.30 -15.90 -6.50
C GLN A 136 7.35 -16.17 -8.00
N GLN A 137 6.36 -15.70 -8.77
CA GLN A 137 6.39 -15.79 -10.23
C GLN A 137 7.56 -15.00 -10.86
N GLN A 138 7.87 -13.83 -10.30
CA GLN A 138 8.95 -12.96 -10.81
C GLN A 138 10.33 -13.37 -10.31
N ALA A 139 10.40 -14.07 -9.19
CA ALA A 139 11.62 -14.50 -8.53
C ALA A 139 11.48 -15.94 -7.99
N PRO A 140 11.37 -16.97 -8.86
CA PRO A 140 11.04 -18.34 -8.49
C PRO A 140 12.06 -18.99 -7.54
N ASN A 141 13.30 -18.54 -7.54
CA ASN A 141 14.38 -19.07 -6.71
C ASN A 141 14.49 -18.38 -5.33
N LYS A 142 13.58 -17.47 -5.00
CA LYS A 142 13.58 -16.77 -3.70
C LYS A 142 12.65 -17.46 -2.70
N VAL A 143 13.01 -17.38 -1.43
CA VAL A 143 12.17 -17.82 -0.32
C VAL A 143 11.47 -16.60 0.26
N LEU A 144 10.14 -16.60 0.22
CA LEU A 144 9.30 -15.49 0.66
C LEU A 144 8.49 -15.95 1.88
N ILE A 145 8.64 -15.26 3.00
CA ILE A 145 7.99 -15.57 4.28
C ILE A 145 7.08 -14.39 4.61
N PRO A 146 5.77 -14.58 4.80
CA PRO A 146 4.90 -13.50 5.24
C PRO A 146 5.27 -13.05 6.65
N ALA A 147 5.23 -11.73 6.90
CA ALA A 147 5.42 -11.20 8.24
C ALA A 147 4.25 -11.60 9.15
N PRO A 148 4.51 -11.96 10.43
CA PRO A 148 3.48 -12.38 11.36
C PRO A 148 2.67 -11.20 11.90
N SER A 149 1.37 -11.43 12.17
CA SER A 149 0.48 -10.48 12.83
C SER A 149 0.34 -10.76 14.34
N HIS A 150 -0.33 -9.82 15.05
CA HIS A 150 -0.65 -9.98 16.47
C HIS A 150 -1.64 -11.13 16.71
N GLU A 151 -2.63 -11.30 15.84
CA GLU A 151 -3.61 -12.38 15.91
C GLU A 151 -2.99 -13.70 15.45
N ASP A 152 -3.37 -14.80 16.13
CA ASP A 152 -2.64 -16.07 16.03
C ASP A 152 -2.85 -16.87 14.74
N ASN A 153 -1.75 -17.36 14.22
CA ASN A 153 -1.45 -18.76 13.83
C ASN A 153 -1.99 -19.34 12.54
N THR A 154 -2.60 -18.57 11.64
CA THR A 154 -2.83 -19.06 10.28
C THR A 154 -2.15 -18.14 9.27
N CYS A 155 -1.70 -18.67 8.13
CA CYS A 155 -1.15 -17.88 7.01
C CYS A 155 -2.13 -16.80 6.49
N ALA A 156 -3.38 -16.82 6.96
CA ALA A 156 -4.44 -15.86 6.64
C ALA A 156 -4.30 -14.50 7.36
N CYS A 157 -3.45 -14.39 8.39
CA CYS A 157 -3.36 -13.18 9.22
C CYS A 157 -2.85 -11.93 8.48
N SER A 158 -2.18 -12.10 7.35
CA SER A 158 -1.71 -10.98 6.50
C SER A 158 -2.58 -10.78 5.25
N GLU A 159 -3.78 -11.38 5.19
CA GLU A 159 -4.72 -11.23 4.09
C GLU A 159 -5.74 -10.12 4.38
N CYS A 160 -6.03 -9.32 3.36
CA CYS A 160 -7.06 -8.28 3.45
C CYS A 160 -8.46 -8.88 3.28
N ALA A 161 -9.26 -8.92 4.35
CA ALA A 161 -10.63 -9.41 4.32
C ALA A 161 -11.51 -8.68 3.28
N PHE A 162 -11.28 -7.37 3.09
CA PHE A 162 -12.01 -6.58 2.08
C PHE A 162 -11.64 -6.97 0.65
N MET A 163 -10.38 -7.28 0.37
CA MET A 163 -9.96 -7.76 -0.96
C MET A 163 -10.52 -9.17 -1.22
N LYS A 164 -10.61 -10.02 -0.19
CA LYS A 164 -11.08 -11.42 -0.30
C LYS A 164 -12.58 -11.56 -0.52
N VAL A 165 -13.38 -10.49 -0.39
CA VAL A 165 -14.79 -10.52 -0.81
C VAL A 165 -14.95 -10.66 -2.33
N ASN A 166 -13.92 -10.33 -3.12
CA ASN A 166 -13.88 -10.55 -4.55
C ASN A 166 -13.38 -11.98 -4.84
N THR A 167 -14.29 -12.88 -5.15
CA THR A 167 -13.96 -14.27 -5.50
C THR A 167 -13.89 -14.44 -7.01
N LEU A 168 -13.19 -15.49 -7.48
CA LEU A 168 -13.15 -15.85 -8.90
C LEU A 168 -14.56 -16.07 -9.48
N GLN A 169 -15.47 -16.68 -8.71
CA GLN A 169 -16.85 -16.86 -9.12
C GLN A 169 -17.57 -15.53 -9.32
N LYS A 170 -17.40 -14.56 -8.40
CA LYS A 170 -18.01 -13.22 -8.57
C LYS A 170 -17.48 -12.48 -9.79
N VAL A 171 -16.20 -12.64 -10.09
CA VAL A 171 -15.59 -12.05 -11.31
C VAL A 171 -16.22 -12.70 -12.55
N TYR A 172 -16.34 -14.04 -12.58
CA TYR A 172 -17.00 -14.77 -13.67
C TYR A 172 -18.45 -14.33 -13.85
N ASP A 173 -19.23 -14.28 -12.75
CA ASP A 173 -20.64 -13.89 -12.79
C ASP A 173 -20.83 -12.45 -13.27
N CYS A 174 -19.94 -11.55 -12.83
CA CYS A 174 -19.95 -10.16 -13.29
C CYS A 174 -19.69 -10.06 -14.79
N LEU A 175 -18.72 -10.78 -15.32
CA LEU A 175 -18.42 -10.81 -16.75
C LEU A 175 -19.53 -11.44 -17.58
N LEU A 176 -20.17 -12.50 -17.06
CA LEU A 176 -21.23 -13.21 -17.75
C LEU A 176 -22.53 -12.38 -17.81
N ASN A 177 -22.88 -11.71 -16.71
CA ASN A 177 -24.18 -11.04 -16.55
C ASN A 177 -24.07 -9.52 -16.69
N GLU A 178 -22.86 -8.95 -16.84
CA GLU A 178 -22.58 -7.51 -16.87
C GLU A 178 -23.17 -6.76 -15.65
N THR A 179 -23.15 -7.43 -14.48
CA THR A 179 -23.70 -6.90 -13.22
C THR A 179 -22.75 -7.18 -12.04
N PRO A 180 -22.74 -6.29 -11.02
CA PRO A 180 -23.41 -5.01 -10.92
C PRO A 180 -22.75 -3.93 -11.77
N GLU A 181 -23.53 -3.07 -12.41
CA GLU A 181 -23.03 -1.86 -13.06
C GLU A 181 -22.83 -0.74 -12.04
N ILE A 182 -21.66 -0.12 -12.03
CA ILE A 182 -21.38 1.05 -11.18
C ILE A 182 -21.76 2.31 -11.96
N GLN A 183 -22.80 2.99 -11.49
CA GLN A 183 -23.26 4.25 -12.09
C GLN A 183 -22.83 5.43 -11.23
N ILE A 184 -22.07 6.35 -11.83
CA ILE A 184 -21.59 7.58 -11.20
C ILE A 184 -22.23 8.77 -11.90
N PRO A 185 -22.84 9.74 -11.19
CA PRO A 185 -23.38 10.95 -11.80
C PRO A 185 -22.32 11.70 -12.63
N LYS A 186 -22.67 12.17 -13.81
CA LYS A 186 -21.72 12.86 -14.73
C LYS A 186 -21.00 14.04 -14.09
N SER A 187 -21.66 14.75 -13.18
CA SER A 187 -21.05 15.87 -12.43
C SER A 187 -19.93 15.41 -11.50
N ILE A 188 -20.09 14.22 -10.86
CA ILE A 188 -19.06 13.59 -10.01
C ILE A 188 -17.93 13.06 -10.88
N GLN A 189 -18.25 12.34 -12.00
CA GLN A 189 -17.24 11.82 -12.93
C GLN A 189 -16.26 12.92 -13.36
N LYS A 190 -16.80 14.06 -13.87
CA LYS A 190 -15.95 15.19 -14.33
C LYS A 190 -15.00 15.71 -13.24
N LYS A 191 -15.50 15.84 -11.99
CA LYS A 191 -14.69 16.33 -10.88
C LYS A 191 -13.67 15.29 -10.42
N ALA A 192 -14.05 14.01 -10.39
CA ALA A 192 -13.19 12.92 -9.95
C ALA A 192 -12.03 12.61 -10.93
N LEU A 193 -12.18 12.90 -12.21
CA LEU A 193 -11.12 12.76 -13.20
C LEU A 193 -9.98 13.77 -12.99
N LEU A 194 -10.26 14.99 -12.55
CA LEU A 194 -9.25 16.04 -12.41
C LEU A 194 -8.06 15.66 -11.54
N PRO A 195 -8.24 15.12 -10.30
CA PRO A 195 -7.11 14.72 -9.49
C PRO A 195 -6.38 13.48 -10.05
N ILE A 196 -7.04 12.61 -10.80
CA ILE A 196 -6.43 11.47 -11.49
C ILE A 196 -5.51 11.97 -12.60
N ASP A 197 -6.02 12.84 -13.48
CA ASP A 197 -5.24 13.41 -14.60
C ASP A 197 -4.00 14.15 -14.08
N ARG A 198 -4.16 14.94 -13.02
CA ARG A 198 -3.03 15.62 -12.36
C ARG A 198 -2.00 14.64 -11.81
N MET A 199 -2.43 13.57 -11.16
CA MET A 199 -1.53 12.53 -10.70
C MET A 199 -0.75 11.91 -11.87
N LEU A 200 -1.43 11.55 -12.96
CA LEU A 200 -0.78 10.95 -14.13
C LEU A 200 0.23 11.87 -14.81
N GLN A 201 -0.03 13.18 -14.82
CA GLN A 201 0.92 14.17 -15.33
C GLN A 201 2.18 14.33 -14.44
N LEU A 202 2.05 14.04 -13.15
CA LEU A 202 3.13 14.16 -12.18
C LEU A 202 3.89 12.84 -11.93
N SER A 203 3.39 11.70 -12.42
CA SER A 203 3.94 10.35 -12.14
C SER A 203 5.11 9.94 -13.02
#